data_ab6c8d8b1607a0a479fc2e963a43a17f
#
_entry.id   ab6c8d8b1607a0a479fc2e963a43a17f
#
_cell.length_a   1.000
_cell.length_b   1.000
_cell.length_c   1.000
_cell.angle_alpha   90.00
_cell.angle_beta   90.00
_cell.angle_gamma   90.00
#
_symmetry.space_group_name_H-M   'P 1'
#
loop_
_entity.id
_entity.type
_entity.pdbx_description
1 polymer ?
#
loop_
_entity_poly.entity_id
_entity_poly.type
_entity_poly.pdbx_seq_one_letter_code
_entity_poly.pdbx_strand_id
1 'polypeptide(L)'
;KGASLTLDEAREMTHATMKGRHVYYGAKRHRKGAEGFEKNAIWAIQHHIDSSSRYVALDPFKQKAISFFERAFGDYNKDWTGEAAFCKGYIDSVLGKPSRLETLANDFLRLFPWFKNEARPARRMAGNLTGLTGVLKLGASLSSGFVNTLQLFNCVGYVGARKTAVGLKRALHPNAADKKILVASGVSEESGLALDSIGHITAEGTALSKAGNVINSVNNFLMKPFTFAEKTIRKATILAAYYKAIGDGLSRGEAIQYARDINRKVNFDYSVADAPRIFRALQGTVIGDMALQFQKYGIKEMEVISDFLPILGNTTTKQKLEFFIPYLLVSGIWNAFPFEDALLSLLKLLGFDDPEKEAKRAMMEWAGNNADRKALVNVATYGAGAIVGVDISQRVGLKGVVPETSNIVTGGPLGSTTVQLAKAVLNGDANGAMKAVSPALGNVYGAVAGYNTDSKGRKTVDYDTKDRIVRGLGFRTIKEANATDAQGIVYNYKEQKKNDRAKAKSEYLKDPSSSNRQKLKEMGYSDKEIKALKDDKKSTRVERSQVGLSKEDKKKLKPVFDYVQ
;
A
#
# COMPACT_ATOMS: atom_id res chain seq x y z
N LYS A 1 23.86 -28.50 24.84
CA LYS A 1 23.23 -28.96 26.10
C LYS A 1 22.32 -27.85 26.54
N GLY A 2 20.99 -27.97 26.30
CA GLY A 2 20.00 -27.06 26.85
C GLY A 2 19.90 -27.30 28.35
N ALA A 3 20.22 -26.28 29.13
CA ALA A 3 19.93 -26.34 30.55
C ALA A 3 18.40 -26.40 30.71
N SER A 4 17.87 -27.53 31.13
CA SER A 4 16.47 -27.62 31.56
C SER A 4 16.36 -26.83 32.85
N LEU A 5 15.69 -25.69 32.78
CA LEU A 5 15.31 -24.93 33.97
C LEU A 5 14.46 -25.82 34.86
N THR A 6 14.85 -25.91 36.12
CA THR A 6 14.02 -26.56 37.14
C THR A 6 12.74 -25.73 37.33
N LEU A 7 11.67 -26.39 37.82
CA LEU A 7 10.38 -25.71 38.02
C LEU A 7 10.49 -24.52 39.01
N ASP A 8 11.45 -24.59 39.93
CA ASP A 8 11.71 -23.55 40.93
C ASP A 8 12.52 -22.38 40.34
N GLU A 9 13.50 -22.64 39.46
CA GLU A 9 14.19 -21.61 38.70
C GLU A 9 13.23 -20.88 37.74
N ALA A 10 12.32 -21.62 37.08
CA ALA A 10 11.28 -21.01 36.25
C ALA A 10 10.31 -20.15 37.10
N ARG A 11 9.98 -20.57 38.32
CA ARG A 11 9.18 -19.80 39.26
C ARG A 11 9.91 -18.57 39.77
N GLU A 12 11.19 -18.65 40.12
CA GLU A 12 12.00 -17.51 40.55
C GLU A 12 12.21 -16.47 39.41
N MET A 13 12.50 -16.93 38.20
CA MET A 13 12.59 -16.06 37.02
C MET A 13 11.24 -15.40 36.75
N THR A 14 10.14 -16.11 36.82
CA THR A 14 8.79 -15.57 36.67
C THR A 14 8.50 -14.55 37.77
N HIS A 15 8.91 -14.83 39.02
CA HIS A 15 8.76 -13.91 40.16
C HIS A 15 9.64 -12.66 40.03
N ALA A 16 10.89 -12.81 39.60
CA ALA A 16 11.82 -11.68 39.39
C ALA A 16 11.36 -10.78 38.25
N THR A 17 10.87 -11.38 37.16
CA THR A 17 10.34 -10.64 35.99
C THR A 17 9.03 -9.95 36.32
N MET A 18 8.19 -10.57 37.13
CA MET A 18 6.96 -9.95 37.64
C MET A 18 7.22 -8.77 38.59
N LYS A 19 8.30 -8.80 39.38
CA LYS A 19 8.69 -7.68 40.27
C LYS A 19 9.07 -6.41 39.52
N GLY A 20 9.62 -6.55 38.30
CA GLY A 20 10.06 -5.40 37.50
C GLY A 20 8.98 -4.73 36.65
N ARG A 21 7.80 -5.33 36.51
CA ARG A 21 6.74 -4.81 35.63
C ARG A 21 5.37 -4.86 36.30
N HIS A 22 4.90 -3.72 36.76
CA HIS A 22 3.60 -3.54 37.44
C HIS A 22 2.37 -4.11 36.69
N VAL A 23 2.45 -4.26 35.39
CA VAL A 23 1.33 -4.74 34.54
C VAL A 23 0.92 -6.18 34.84
N TYR A 24 1.85 -7.06 35.27
CA TYR A 24 1.58 -8.49 35.49
C TYR A 24 1.15 -8.86 36.90
N TYR A 25 1.40 -7.98 37.87
CA TYR A 25 0.96 -8.23 39.25
C TYR A 25 -0.55 -8.12 39.44
N GLY A 26 -1.23 -7.60 38.45
CA GLY A 26 -2.64 -7.25 38.55
C GLY A 26 -3.61 -8.42 38.72
N ALA A 27 -3.32 -9.59 38.19
CA ALA A 27 -4.26 -10.72 38.21
C ALA A 27 -4.33 -11.46 39.56
N LYS A 28 -3.30 -11.35 40.42
CA LYS A 28 -3.20 -12.08 41.69
C LYS A 28 -3.38 -11.21 42.95
N ARG A 29 -3.46 -9.91 42.85
CA ARG A 29 -3.66 -9.03 44.03
C ARG A 29 -5.14 -8.73 44.24
N HIS A 30 -5.60 -8.86 45.48
CA HIS A 30 -6.90 -8.38 45.94
C HIS A 30 -6.96 -6.86 45.74
N ARG A 31 -7.74 -6.38 44.80
CA ARG A 31 -7.86 -4.98 44.41
C ARG A 31 -9.05 -4.31 45.11
N LYS A 32 -9.07 -4.30 46.43
CA LYS A 32 -10.08 -3.54 47.17
C LYS A 32 -9.87 -2.03 46.89
N GLY A 33 -10.82 -1.41 46.17
CA GLY A 33 -10.87 0.03 45.98
C GLY A 33 -9.92 0.64 44.95
N ALA A 34 -9.22 -0.17 44.10
CA ALA A 34 -8.40 0.38 43.04
C ALA A 34 -9.27 0.70 41.80
N GLU A 35 -9.24 1.94 41.33
CA GLU A 35 -9.88 2.36 40.08
C GLU A 35 -9.04 1.96 38.88
N GLY A 36 -9.69 1.77 37.71
CA GLY A 36 -9.02 1.53 36.41
C GLY A 36 -8.62 0.09 36.11
N PHE A 37 -9.15 -0.91 36.81
CA PHE A 37 -8.96 -2.33 36.47
C PHE A 37 -10.04 -2.83 35.51
N GLU A 38 -9.65 -3.80 34.67
CA GLU A 38 -10.57 -4.48 33.77
C GLU A 38 -11.55 -5.36 34.56
N LYS A 39 -12.85 -5.10 34.41
CA LYS A 39 -13.93 -5.82 35.10
C LYS A 39 -14.30 -7.13 34.42
N ASN A 40 -13.91 -7.29 33.14
CA ASN A 40 -14.15 -8.50 32.39
C ASN A 40 -13.04 -9.52 32.70
N ALA A 41 -13.34 -10.50 33.55
CA ALA A 41 -12.39 -11.53 33.95
C ALA A 41 -11.89 -12.38 32.78
N ILE A 42 -12.75 -12.68 31.81
CA ILE A 42 -12.40 -13.47 30.61
C ILE A 42 -11.37 -12.70 29.78
N TRP A 43 -11.62 -11.42 29.54
CA TRP A 43 -10.68 -10.56 28.81
C TRP A 43 -9.34 -10.42 29.56
N ALA A 44 -9.37 -10.22 30.87
CA ALA A 44 -8.16 -10.10 31.67
C ALA A 44 -7.33 -11.42 31.66
N ILE A 45 -7.98 -12.57 31.71
CA ILE A 45 -7.34 -13.88 31.60
C ILE A 45 -6.75 -14.07 30.21
N GLN A 46 -7.52 -13.79 29.16
CA GLN A 46 -7.07 -13.92 27.77
C GLN A 46 -5.86 -13.02 27.50
N HIS A 47 -5.91 -11.76 27.91
CA HIS A 47 -4.80 -10.83 27.77
C HIS A 47 -3.56 -11.26 28.57
N HIS A 48 -3.76 -11.85 29.75
CA HIS A 48 -2.67 -12.40 30.55
C HIS A 48 -2.04 -13.63 29.86
N ILE A 49 -2.85 -14.52 29.32
CA ILE A 49 -2.38 -15.70 28.56
C ILE A 49 -1.58 -15.24 27.35
N ASP A 50 -2.12 -14.33 26.54
CA ASP A 50 -1.46 -13.80 25.34
C ASP A 50 -0.12 -13.13 25.67
N SER A 51 -0.10 -12.32 26.70
CA SER A 51 1.11 -11.61 27.15
C SER A 51 2.16 -12.57 27.68
N SER A 52 1.73 -13.57 28.46
CA SER A 52 2.63 -14.57 29.05
C SER A 52 3.17 -15.53 27.97
N SER A 53 2.32 -15.99 27.06
CA SER A 53 2.70 -16.84 25.92
C SER A 53 3.71 -16.13 25.02
N ARG A 54 3.47 -14.86 24.73
CA ARG A 54 4.40 -14.03 23.96
C ARG A 54 5.75 -13.88 24.67
N TYR A 55 5.75 -13.67 25.97
CA TYR A 55 6.98 -13.59 26.75
C TYR A 55 7.77 -14.91 26.70
N VAL A 56 7.11 -16.02 26.97
CA VAL A 56 7.74 -17.36 26.93
C VAL A 56 8.29 -17.69 25.54
N ALA A 57 7.57 -17.33 24.48
CA ALA A 57 8.02 -17.56 23.11
C ALA A 57 9.20 -16.66 22.70
N LEU A 58 9.26 -15.43 23.21
CA LEU A 58 10.31 -14.46 22.85
C LEU A 58 11.58 -14.59 23.69
N ASP A 59 11.53 -15.18 24.90
CA ASP A 59 12.71 -15.24 25.76
C ASP A 59 13.86 -16.06 25.17
N PRO A 60 13.66 -17.26 24.58
CA PRO A 60 14.72 -18.00 23.88
C PRO A 60 15.29 -17.23 22.68
N PHE A 61 14.45 -16.50 21.96
CA PHE A 61 14.88 -15.64 20.87
C PHE A 61 15.73 -14.48 21.39
N LYS A 62 15.31 -13.81 22.46
CA LYS A 62 16.02 -12.72 23.11
C LYS A 62 17.44 -13.10 23.48
N GLN A 63 17.60 -14.21 24.19
CA GLN A 63 18.91 -14.69 24.63
C GLN A 63 19.83 -15.00 23.44
N LYS A 64 19.31 -15.71 22.43
CA LYS A 64 20.07 -16.00 21.20
C LYS A 64 20.41 -14.73 20.42
N ALA A 65 19.47 -13.83 20.23
CA ALA A 65 19.68 -12.61 19.46
C ALA A 65 20.70 -11.68 20.15
N ILE A 66 20.61 -11.50 21.48
CA ILE A 66 21.58 -10.73 22.24
C ILE A 66 22.96 -11.37 22.18
N SER A 67 23.07 -12.68 22.39
CA SER A 67 24.38 -13.38 22.32
C SER A 67 24.99 -13.34 20.92
N PHE A 68 24.19 -13.35 19.87
CA PHE A 68 24.65 -13.13 18.50
C PHE A 68 25.16 -11.70 18.28
N PHE A 69 24.41 -10.73 18.78
CA PHE A 69 24.81 -9.32 18.71
C PHE A 69 26.12 -9.08 19.44
N GLU A 70 26.24 -9.58 20.67
CA GLU A 70 27.43 -9.39 21.51
C GLU A 70 28.69 -10.04 20.91
N ARG A 71 28.53 -11.18 20.24
CA ARG A 71 29.63 -11.81 19.49
C ARG A 71 30.07 -11.01 18.27
N ALA A 72 29.15 -10.34 17.60
CA ALA A 72 29.43 -9.60 16.37
C ALA A 72 29.91 -8.17 16.63
N PHE A 73 29.37 -7.50 17.64
CA PHE A 73 29.54 -6.07 17.87
C PHE A 73 30.03 -5.72 19.29
N GLY A 74 29.89 -6.61 20.27
CA GLY A 74 30.19 -6.37 21.68
C GLY A 74 28.96 -6.05 22.52
N ASP A 75 29.17 -5.45 23.71
CA ASP A 75 28.15 -5.26 24.73
C ASP A 75 26.85 -4.64 24.21
N TYR A 76 25.75 -5.40 24.31
CA TYR A 76 24.44 -5.01 23.81
C TYR A 76 23.89 -3.71 24.46
N ASN A 77 24.31 -3.41 25.68
CA ASN A 77 23.76 -2.26 26.42
C ASN A 77 24.42 -0.92 26.06
N LYS A 78 25.52 -0.94 25.30
CA LYS A 78 26.17 0.30 24.83
C LYS A 78 25.35 0.99 23.75
N ASP A 79 25.58 2.30 23.60
CA ASP A 79 25.11 3.06 22.46
C ASP A 79 25.97 2.76 21.24
N TRP A 80 25.31 2.41 20.15
CA TRP A 80 25.94 2.00 18.89
C TRP A 80 25.55 2.92 17.75
N THR A 81 26.39 3.01 16.73
CA THR A 81 26.13 3.70 15.47
C THR A 81 26.22 2.73 14.29
N GLY A 82 25.74 3.13 13.12
CA GLY A 82 25.82 2.31 11.91
C GLY A 82 25.05 0.98 12.00
N GLU A 83 25.67 -0.09 11.51
CA GLU A 83 25.04 -1.41 11.43
C GLU A 83 24.69 -2.00 12.80
N ALA A 84 25.54 -1.80 13.79
CA ALA A 84 25.27 -2.28 15.14
C ALA A 84 24.05 -1.62 15.75
N ALA A 85 23.87 -0.30 15.58
CA ALA A 85 22.68 0.43 16.01
C ALA A 85 21.42 -0.09 15.29
N PHE A 86 21.53 -0.40 13.99
CA PHE A 86 20.45 -0.97 13.21
C PHE A 86 20.04 -2.36 13.72
N CYS A 87 21.02 -3.26 13.94
CA CYS A 87 20.77 -4.61 14.47
C CYS A 87 20.16 -4.55 15.87
N LYS A 88 20.70 -3.70 16.76
CA LYS A 88 20.14 -3.48 18.11
C LYS A 88 18.71 -2.97 18.05
N GLY A 89 18.45 -1.95 17.22
CA GLY A 89 17.11 -1.40 17.03
C GLY A 89 16.10 -2.44 16.52
N TYR A 90 16.53 -3.33 15.64
CA TYR A 90 15.72 -4.43 15.16
C TYR A 90 15.38 -5.43 16.28
N ILE A 91 16.38 -5.88 17.03
CA ILE A 91 16.17 -6.78 18.17
C ILE A 91 15.23 -6.13 19.19
N ASP A 92 15.46 -4.86 19.55
CA ASP A 92 14.62 -4.11 20.48
C ASP A 92 13.18 -3.99 19.98
N SER A 93 12.97 -3.77 18.69
CA SER A 93 11.62 -3.66 18.10
C SER A 93 10.87 -4.99 18.13
N VAL A 94 11.55 -6.11 17.82
CA VAL A 94 10.97 -7.46 17.91
C VAL A 94 10.62 -7.81 19.37
N LEU A 95 11.46 -7.42 20.31
CA LEU A 95 11.21 -7.56 21.74
C LEU A 95 10.15 -6.60 22.27
N GLY A 96 9.63 -5.70 21.44
CA GLY A 96 8.57 -4.76 21.80
C GLY A 96 9.03 -3.58 22.64
N LYS A 97 10.33 -3.25 22.66
CA LYS A 97 10.81 -2.05 23.33
C LYS A 97 10.40 -0.80 22.55
N PRO A 98 10.02 0.31 23.24
CA PRO A 98 9.70 1.55 22.57
C PRO A 98 10.95 2.18 21.94
N SER A 99 10.81 2.75 20.75
CA SER A 99 11.85 3.57 20.15
C SER A 99 11.97 4.92 20.86
N ARG A 100 13.09 5.65 20.66
CA ARG A 100 13.25 7.02 21.20
C ARG A 100 12.11 7.95 20.76
N LEU A 101 11.71 7.89 19.49
CA LEU A 101 10.59 8.69 18.98
C LEU A 101 9.26 8.29 19.62
N GLU A 102 9.02 7.00 19.84
CA GLU A 102 7.83 6.53 20.54
C GLU A 102 7.83 7.03 22.00
N THR A 103 8.98 7.01 22.67
CA THR A 103 9.10 7.51 24.05
C THR A 103 8.76 8.99 24.12
N LEU A 104 9.35 9.82 23.25
CA LEU A 104 9.03 11.26 23.16
C LEU A 104 7.55 11.51 22.86
N ALA A 105 6.98 10.76 21.93
CA ALA A 105 5.55 10.86 21.61
C ALA A 105 4.67 10.42 22.79
N ASN A 106 5.05 9.38 23.53
CA ASN A 106 4.34 8.96 24.74
C ASN A 106 4.37 10.03 25.82
N ASP A 107 5.52 10.66 26.06
CA ASP A 107 5.68 11.71 27.05
C ASP A 107 4.85 12.95 26.68
N PHE A 108 4.86 13.34 25.40
CA PHE A 108 4.01 14.41 24.90
C PHE A 108 2.51 14.09 25.08
N LEU A 109 2.07 12.89 24.70
CA LEU A 109 0.66 12.51 24.81
C LEU A 109 0.20 12.40 26.25
N ARG A 110 1.06 12.03 27.19
CA ARG A 110 0.74 11.99 28.63
C ARG A 110 0.48 13.36 29.26
N LEU A 111 0.81 14.45 28.58
CA LEU A 111 0.40 15.81 28.99
C LEU A 111 -1.12 15.98 28.92
N PHE A 112 -1.80 15.16 28.10
CA PHE A 112 -3.25 15.21 27.99
C PHE A 112 -3.90 14.27 29.01
N PRO A 113 -4.96 14.70 29.71
CA PRO A 113 -5.60 13.92 30.78
C PRO A 113 -6.03 12.51 30.36
N TRP A 114 -6.45 12.37 29.12
CA TRP A 114 -6.95 11.09 28.55
C TRP A 114 -5.88 10.00 28.41
N PHE A 115 -4.60 10.41 28.32
CA PHE A 115 -3.47 9.50 28.11
C PHE A 115 -2.54 9.40 29.32
N LYS A 116 -2.82 10.14 30.42
CA LYS A 116 -1.94 10.25 31.60
C LYS A 116 -1.55 8.89 32.16
N ASN A 117 -2.49 7.97 32.23
CA ASN A 117 -2.31 6.64 32.84
C ASN A 117 -2.01 5.53 31.80
N GLU A 118 -1.84 5.89 30.54
CA GLU A 118 -1.58 4.94 29.46
C GLU A 118 -0.09 4.60 29.40
N ALA A 119 0.23 3.30 29.31
CA ALA A 119 1.62 2.85 29.25
C ALA A 119 2.31 3.27 27.92
N ARG A 120 1.60 3.16 26.79
CA ARG A 120 2.11 3.44 25.45
C ARG A 120 1.05 4.17 24.60
N PRO A 121 0.69 5.42 24.95
CA PRO A 121 -0.39 6.15 24.30
C PRO A 121 -0.15 6.40 22.80
N ALA A 122 1.09 6.67 22.41
CA ALA A 122 1.43 6.90 21.02
C ALA A 122 1.20 5.65 20.14
N ARG A 123 1.61 4.48 20.62
CA ARG A 123 1.40 3.21 19.91
C ARG A 123 -0.09 2.85 19.84
N ARG A 124 -0.83 3.08 20.90
CA ARG A 124 -2.29 2.87 20.91
C ARG A 124 -2.99 3.79 19.92
N MET A 125 -2.66 5.07 19.93
CA MET A 125 -3.21 6.04 18.98
C MET A 125 -2.86 5.66 17.53
N ALA A 126 -1.61 5.30 17.25
CA ALA A 126 -1.20 4.84 15.93
C ALA A 126 -1.97 3.56 15.52
N GLY A 127 -2.09 2.58 16.41
CA GLY A 127 -2.86 1.36 16.15
C GLY A 127 -4.33 1.64 15.82
N ASN A 128 -4.95 2.54 16.57
CA ASN A 128 -6.34 2.95 16.33
C ASN A 128 -6.48 3.67 14.97
N LEU A 129 -5.57 4.59 14.64
CA LEU A 129 -5.59 5.33 13.38
C LEU A 129 -5.31 4.40 12.18
N THR A 130 -4.34 3.50 12.29
CA THR A 130 -4.06 2.53 11.22
C THR A 130 -5.21 1.53 11.06
N GLY A 131 -5.80 1.07 12.16
CA GLY A 131 -6.99 0.22 12.16
C GLY A 131 -8.18 0.92 11.48
N LEU A 132 -8.50 2.14 11.86
CA LEU A 132 -9.54 2.94 11.25
C LEU A 132 -9.28 3.15 9.74
N THR A 133 -8.05 3.51 9.38
CA THR A 133 -7.66 3.69 7.97
C THR A 133 -7.82 2.38 7.19
N GLY A 134 -7.43 1.24 7.77
CA GLY A 134 -7.63 -0.09 7.18
C GLY A 134 -9.10 -0.37 6.89
N VAL A 135 -9.97 -0.15 7.88
CA VAL A 135 -11.42 -0.34 7.72
C VAL A 135 -12.01 0.61 6.67
N LEU A 136 -11.65 1.89 6.70
CA LEU A 136 -12.15 2.88 5.75
C LEU A 136 -11.67 2.61 4.31
N LYS A 137 -10.46 2.11 4.12
CA LYS A 137 -9.87 1.86 2.80
C LYS A 137 -10.20 0.48 2.23
N LEU A 138 -10.26 -0.55 3.06
CA LEU A 138 -10.47 -1.95 2.65
C LEU A 138 -11.89 -2.46 2.95
N GLY A 139 -12.52 -1.92 4.00
CA GLY A 139 -13.84 -2.36 4.46
C GLY A 139 -14.98 -1.98 3.53
N ALA A 140 -16.10 -2.70 3.64
CA ALA A 140 -17.33 -2.52 2.88
C ALA A 140 -17.17 -2.57 1.34
N SER A 141 -16.02 -2.98 0.82
CA SER A 141 -15.76 -3.07 -0.61
C SER A 141 -15.60 -4.52 -1.03
N LEU A 142 -16.56 -5.05 -1.79
CA LEU A 142 -16.45 -6.38 -2.38
C LEU A 142 -15.24 -6.46 -3.33
N SER A 143 -14.92 -5.36 -4.02
CA SER A 143 -13.74 -5.32 -4.88
C SER A 143 -12.43 -5.49 -4.13
N SER A 144 -12.31 -5.02 -2.88
CA SER A 144 -11.10 -5.23 -2.06
C SER A 144 -10.92 -6.72 -1.72
N GLY A 145 -11.99 -7.42 -1.35
CA GLY A 145 -11.95 -8.87 -1.14
C GLY A 145 -11.60 -9.62 -2.43
N PHE A 146 -12.24 -9.25 -3.55
CA PHE A 146 -11.96 -9.87 -4.85
C PHE A 146 -10.51 -9.66 -5.29
N VAL A 147 -10.00 -8.42 -5.23
CA VAL A 147 -8.60 -8.11 -5.59
C VAL A 147 -7.63 -8.91 -4.72
N ASN A 148 -7.94 -9.08 -3.44
CA ASN A 148 -7.12 -9.92 -2.58
C ASN A 148 -7.05 -11.38 -3.07
N THR A 149 -8.14 -11.95 -3.62
CA THR A 149 -8.10 -13.32 -4.15
C THR A 149 -7.14 -13.51 -5.32
N LEU A 150 -6.80 -12.44 -6.02
CA LEU A 150 -5.88 -12.49 -7.15
C LEU A 150 -4.41 -12.68 -6.73
N GLN A 151 -4.08 -12.54 -5.42
CA GLN A 151 -2.80 -12.97 -4.87
C GLN A 151 -2.53 -14.47 -5.09
N LEU A 152 -3.57 -15.26 -5.39
CA LEU A 152 -3.37 -16.66 -5.83
C LEU A 152 -2.53 -16.77 -7.10
N PHE A 153 -2.36 -15.70 -7.89
CA PHE A 153 -1.45 -15.73 -9.03
C PHE A 153 0.00 -15.93 -8.60
N ASN A 154 0.39 -15.39 -7.45
CA ASN A 154 1.69 -15.68 -6.84
C ASN A 154 1.83 -17.18 -6.56
N CYS A 155 0.78 -17.81 -6.03
CA CYS A 155 0.76 -19.26 -5.81
C CYS A 155 0.88 -20.03 -7.13
N VAL A 156 0.23 -19.57 -8.22
CA VAL A 156 0.33 -20.21 -9.54
C VAL A 156 1.79 -20.30 -10.00
N GLY A 157 2.57 -19.27 -9.83
CA GLY A 157 3.99 -19.25 -10.21
C GLY A 157 4.83 -20.33 -9.49
N TYR A 158 4.60 -20.56 -8.20
CA TYR A 158 5.36 -21.55 -7.43
C TYR A 158 4.82 -22.98 -7.54
N VAL A 159 3.50 -23.14 -7.63
CA VAL A 159 2.82 -24.44 -7.47
C VAL A 159 2.21 -24.94 -8.78
N GLY A 160 1.95 -24.05 -9.72
CA GLY A 160 1.30 -24.32 -10.99
C GLY A 160 -0.22 -24.09 -10.94
N ALA A 161 -0.79 -23.67 -12.08
CA ALA A 161 -2.19 -23.28 -12.18
C ALA A 161 -3.17 -24.38 -11.77
N ARG A 162 -2.93 -25.63 -12.24
CA ARG A 162 -3.80 -26.78 -11.92
C ARG A 162 -3.85 -27.08 -10.43
N LYS A 163 -2.71 -27.08 -9.76
CA LYS A 163 -2.64 -27.38 -8.32
C LYS A 163 -3.24 -26.24 -7.49
N THR A 164 -3.03 -24.98 -7.90
CA THR A 164 -3.64 -23.80 -7.29
C THR A 164 -5.17 -23.84 -7.39
N ALA A 165 -5.72 -24.17 -8.55
CA ALA A 165 -7.16 -24.32 -8.74
C ALA A 165 -7.76 -25.45 -7.87
N VAL A 166 -7.06 -26.60 -7.75
CA VAL A 166 -7.46 -27.68 -6.84
C VAL A 166 -7.41 -27.22 -5.40
N GLY A 167 -6.34 -26.50 -4.99
CA GLY A 167 -6.20 -25.93 -3.67
C GLY A 167 -7.35 -24.97 -3.31
N LEU A 168 -7.72 -24.09 -4.25
CA LEU A 168 -8.85 -23.17 -4.06
C LEU A 168 -10.17 -23.91 -3.90
N LYS A 169 -10.48 -24.90 -4.75
CA LYS A 169 -11.69 -25.72 -4.63
C LYS A 169 -11.77 -26.39 -3.26
N ARG A 170 -10.66 -26.97 -2.79
CA ARG A 170 -10.57 -27.64 -1.49
C ARG A 170 -10.63 -26.65 -0.31
N ALA A 171 -10.10 -25.45 -0.46
CA ALA A 171 -10.18 -24.41 0.57
C ALA A 171 -11.62 -23.94 0.80
N LEU A 172 -12.43 -23.88 -0.27
CA LEU A 172 -13.85 -23.53 -0.21
C LEU A 172 -14.69 -24.67 0.41
N HIS A 173 -14.34 -25.92 0.12
CA HIS A 173 -15.06 -27.11 0.58
C HIS A 173 -14.08 -28.15 1.16
N PRO A 174 -13.46 -27.87 2.34
CA PRO A 174 -12.44 -28.74 2.90
C PRO A 174 -13.05 -30.04 3.47
N ASN A 175 -12.52 -31.17 3.06
CA ASN A 175 -12.83 -32.46 3.64
C ASN A 175 -12.08 -32.68 4.98
N ALA A 176 -12.28 -33.82 5.64
CA ALA A 176 -11.66 -34.13 6.93
C ALA A 176 -10.12 -34.19 6.86
N ALA A 177 -9.56 -34.69 5.75
CA ALA A 177 -8.11 -34.73 5.55
C ALA A 177 -7.55 -33.31 5.34
N ASP A 178 -8.22 -32.48 4.52
CA ASP A 178 -7.83 -31.08 4.30
C ASP A 178 -7.83 -30.28 5.62
N LYS A 179 -8.86 -30.48 6.47
CA LYS A 179 -8.93 -29.83 7.79
C LYS A 179 -7.74 -30.21 8.68
N LYS A 180 -7.33 -31.50 8.69
CA LYS A 180 -6.14 -31.95 9.43
C LYS A 180 -4.85 -31.30 8.91
N ILE A 181 -4.71 -31.14 7.60
CA ILE A 181 -3.56 -30.46 6.99
C ILE A 181 -3.54 -28.98 7.39
N LEU A 182 -4.68 -28.30 7.32
CA LEU A 182 -4.81 -26.89 7.68
C LEU A 182 -4.49 -26.64 9.15
N VAL A 183 -4.95 -27.50 10.05
CA VAL A 183 -4.59 -27.44 11.49
C VAL A 183 -3.09 -27.69 11.68
N ALA A 184 -2.55 -28.75 11.08
CA ALA A 184 -1.12 -29.06 11.19
C ALA A 184 -0.21 -27.98 10.60
N SER A 185 -0.70 -27.20 9.63
CA SER A 185 0.04 -26.06 9.06
C SER A 185 0.01 -24.80 9.92
N GLY A 186 -0.89 -24.68 10.90
CA GLY A 186 -1.07 -23.47 11.71
C GLY A 186 -1.71 -22.29 10.97
N VAL A 187 -2.21 -22.47 9.75
CA VAL A 187 -2.71 -21.38 8.90
C VAL A 187 -3.90 -20.61 9.49
N SER A 188 -4.67 -21.24 10.37
CA SER A 188 -5.80 -20.60 11.04
C SER A 188 -5.35 -19.55 12.05
N GLU A 189 -4.24 -19.80 12.73
CA GLU A 189 -3.62 -18.89 13.70
C GLU A 189 -2.91 -17.73 13.01
N GLU A 190 -2.14 -18.01 11.97
CA GLU A 190 -1.49 -16.98 11.14
C GLU A 190 -2.50 -16.00 10.53
N SER A 191 -3.66 -16.50 10.09
CA SER A 191 -4.73 -15.66 9.54
C SER A 191 -5.33 -14.72 10.58
N GLY A 192 -5.41 -15.14 11.85
CA GLY A 192 -5.85 -14.29 12.97
C GLY A 192 -4.88 -13.13 13.20
N LEU A 193 -3.59 -13.43 13.30
CA LEU A 193 -2.53 -12.45 13.56
C LEU A 193 -2.40 -11.40 12.45
N ALA A 194 -2.55 -11.80 11.19
CA ALA A 194 -2.52 -10.87 10.06
C ALA A 194 -3.70 -9.88 10.10
N LEU A 195 -4.87 -10.33 10.52
CA LEU A 195 -6.06 -9.49 10.64
C LEU A 195 -6.02 -8.57 11.87
N ASP A 196 -5.47 -9.06 12.98
CA ASP A 196 -5.24 -8.25 14.18
C ASP A 196 -4.30 -7.07 13.91
N SER A 197 -3.36 -7.25 12.99
CA SER A 197 -2.46 -6.15 12.58
C SER A 197 -3.15 -5.05 11.76
N ILE A 198 -4.31 -5.34 11.16
CA ILE A 198 -5.02 -4.42 10.25
C ILE A 198 -6.13 -3.63 10.96
N GLY A 199 -6.71 -4.11 12.07
CA GLY A 199 -7.95 -3.50 12.48
C GLY A 199 -8.46 -3.59 13.90
N HIS A 200 -7.68 -3.90 14.92
CA HIS A 200 -8.18 -3.78 16.28
C HIS A 200 -8.08 -2.34 16.81
N ILE A 201 -9.22 -1.66 16.85
CA ILE A 201 -9.40 -0.47 17.67
C ILE A 201 -9.55 -0.93 19.12
N THR A 202 -8.48 -0.86 19.89
CA THR A 202 -8.52 -1.15 21.32
C THR A 202 -9.18 0.02 22.05
N ALA A 203 -10.48 -0.09 22.29
CA ALA A 203 -11.21 0.84 23.15
C ALA A 203 -11.17 0.33 24.60
N GLU A 204 -10.16 0.73 25.35
CA GLU A 204 -10.15 0.59 26.80
C GLU A 204 -10.55 1.92 27.43
N GLY A 205 -11.67 1.91 28.17
CA GLY A 205 -12.16 3.10 28.90
C GLY A 205 -13.69 3.25 28.92
N THR A 206 -14.25 3.60 30.05
CA THR A 206 -15.62 3.41 30.50
C THR A 206 -16.76 3.99 29.65
N ALA A 207 -16.61 5.13 29.00
CA ALA A 207 -17.62 5.68 28.09
C ALA A 207 -17.29 5.37 26.62
N LEU A 208 -16.02 5.30 26.26
CA LEU A 208 -15.53 4.87 24.95
C LEU A 208 -15.69 3.36 24.71
N SER A 209 -15.81 2.53 25.76
CA SER A 209 -15.89 1.07 25.59
C SER A 209 -17.18 0.62 24.92
N LYS A 210 -18.33 1.26 25.20
CA LYS A 210 -19.60 0.96 24.52
C LYS A 210 -19.58 1.42 23.07
N ALA A 211 -19.09 2.63 22.82
CA ALA A 211 -18.89 3.14 21.47
C ALA A 211 -17.82 2.31 20.71
N GLY A 212 -16.74 1.91 21.40
CA GLY A 212 -15.71 1.05 20.86
C GLY A 212 -16.20 -0.34 20.45
N ASN A 213 -17.08 -0.95 21.26
CA ASN A 213 -17.68 -2.24 20.92
C ASN A 213 -18.62 -2.15 19.70
N VAL A 214 -19.39 -1.07 19.59
CA VAL A 214 -20.23 -0.82 18.40
C VAL A 214 -19.34 -0.59 17.17
N ILE A 215 -18.32 0.25 17.29
CA ILE A 215 -17.36 0.51 16.21
C ILE A 215 -16.65 -0.79 15.79
N ASN A 216 -16.19 -1.60 16.73
CA ASN A 216 -15.55 -2.88 16.45
C ASN A 216 -16.52 -3.88 15.78
N SER A 217 -17.78 -3.91 16.18
CA SER A 217 -18.79 -4.75 15.55
C SER A 217 -19.07 -4.32 14.11
N VAL A 218 -19.19 -3.02 13.86
CA VAL A 218 -19.33 -2.45 12.52
C VAL A 218 -18.07 -2.72 11.69
N ASN A 219 -16.89 -2.51 12.24
CA ASN A 219 -15.62 -2.79 11.57
C ASN A 219 -15.49 -4.25 11.17
N ASN A 220 -15.79 -5.17 12.10
CA ASN A 220 -15.77 -6.60 11.83
C ASN A 220 -16.77 -6.99 10.72
N PHE A 221 -17.94 -6.37 10.68
CA PHE A 221 -18.91 -6.58 9.61
C PHE A 221 -18.39 -6.06 8.27
N LEU A 222 -17.87 -4.84 8.23
CA LEU A 222 -17.35 -4.21 7.02
C LEU A 222 -16.14 -4.95 6.46
N MET A 223 -15.30 -5.54 7.34
CA MET A 223 -14.11 -6.29 6.93
C MET A 223 -14.39 -7.74 6.52
N LYS A 224 -15.61 -8.27 6.70
CA LYS A 224 -15.94 -9.66 6.36
C LYS A 224 -15.54 -10.09 4.95
N PRO A 225 -15.81 -9.31 3.87
CA PRO A 225 -15.43 -9.74 2.52
C PRO A 225 -13.91 -9.88 2.37
N PHE A 226 -13.15 -8.93 2.90
CA PHE A 226 -11.69 -8.97 2.88
C PHE A 226 -11.14 -10.15 3.70
N THR A 227 -11.63 -10.32 4.93
CA THR A 227 -11.23 -11.41 5.83
C THR A 227 -11.54 -12.80 5.24
N PHE A 228 -12.70 -12.95 4.62
CA PHE A 228 -13.07 -14.20 3.95
C PHE A 228 -12.12 -14.52 2.80
N ALA A 229 -11.81 -13.54 1.96
CA ALA A 229 -10.86 -13.68 0.87
C ALA A 229 -9.47 -14.09 1.39
N GLU A 230 -8.93 -13.34 2.36
CA GLU A 230 -7.61 -13.60 2.97
C GLU A 230 -7.50 -15.03 3.55
N LYS A 231 -8.49 -15.44 4.35
CA LYS A 231 -8.52 -16.80 4.91
C LYS A 231 -8.62 -17.87 3.83
N THR A 232 -9.38 -17.62 2.77
CA THR A 232 -9.53 -18.56 1.66
C THR A 232 -8.26 -18.71 0.87
N ILE A 233 -7.55 -17.62 0.59
CA ILE A 233 -6.27 -17.64 -0.14
C ILE A 233 -5.22 -18.42 0.63
N ARG A 234 -5.03 -18.12 1.92
CA ARG A 234 -4.06 -18.83 2.77
C ARG A 234 -4.33 -20.33 2.82
N LYS A 235 -5.58 -20.74 3.00
CA LYS A 235 -5.99 -22.15 2.95
C LYS A 235 -5.73 -22.77 1.58
N ALA A 236 -6.07 -22.04 0.50
CA ALA A 236 -5.86 -22.50 -0.87
C ALA A 236 -4.38 -22.70 -1.17
N THR A 237 -3.53 -21.75 -0.78
CA THR A 237 -2.07 -21.84 -0.95
C THR A 237 -1.48 -23.04 -0.20
N ILE A 238 -1.85 -23.23 1.08
CA ILE A 238 -1.40 -24.39 1.88
C ILE A 238 -1.80 -25.71 1.20
N LEU A 239 -3.07 -25.86 0.82
CA LEU A 239 -3.55 -27.10 0.22
C LEU A 239 -2.92 -27.34 -1.16
N ALA A 240 -2.79 -26.30 -1.99
CA ALA A 240 -2.16 -26.39 -3.30
C ALA A 240 -0.70 -26.84 -3.18
N ALA A 241 0.08 -26.19 -2.33
CA ALA A 241 1.48 -26.49 -2.10
C ALA A 241 1.68 -27.88 -1.46
N TYR A 242 0.86 -28.25 -0.48
CA TYR A 242 0.90 -29.58 0.13
C TYR A 242 0.66 -30.69 -0.89
N TYR A 243 -0.41 -30.60 -1.70
CA TYR A 243 -0.71 -31.62 -2.71
C TYR A 243 0.26 -31.61 -3.90
N LYS A 244 0.95 -30.49 -4.14
CA LYS A 244 2.10 -30.50 -5.04
C LYS A 244 3.24 -31.31 -4.44
N ALA A 245 3.65 -31.01 -3.24
CA ALA A 245 4.78 -31.65 -2.54
C ALA A 245 4.58 -33.18 -2.38
N ILE A 246 3.38 -33.60 -2.01
CA ILE A 246 3.03 -35.05 -1.99
C ILE A 246 3.13 -35.66 -3.37
N GLY A 247 2.66 -34.95 -4.42
CA GLY A 247 2.77 -35.42 -5.81
C GLY A 247 4.21 -35.52 -6.31
N ASP A 248 5.11 -34.71 -5.73
CA ASP A 248 6.54 -34.71 -6.01
C ASP A 248 7.31 -35.75 -5.15
N GLY A 249 6.61 -36.54 -4.31
CA GLY A 249 7.17 -37.64 -3.53
C GLY A 249 7.66 -37.26 -2.12
N LEU A 250 7.40 -36.04 -1.63
CA LEU A 250 7.80 -35.63 -0.29
C LEU A 250 6.96 -36.34 0.78
N SER A 251 7.57 -36.61 1.94
CA SER A 251 6.85 -37.13 3.11
C SER A 251 5.82 -36.10 3.60
N ARG A 252 4.86 -36.57 4.40
CA ARG A 252 3.80 -35.70 4.95
C ARG A 252 4.35 -34.52 5.75
N GLY A 253 5.41 -34.75 6.55
CA GLY A 253 6.04 -33.69 7.34
C GLY A 253 6.72 -32.63 6.47
N GLU A 254 7.51 -33.08 5.49
CA GLU A 254 8.17 -32.21 4.52
C GLU A 254 7.16 -31.46 3.67
N ALA A 255 6.08 -32.09 3.25
CA ALA A 255 5.01 -31.45 2.49
C ALA A 255 4.30 -30.34 3.28
N ILE A 256 4.09 -30.52 4.59
CA ILE A 256 3.55 -29.47 5.47
C ILE A 256 4.54 -28.30 5.57
N GLN A 257 5.84 -28.60 5.75
CA GLN A 257 6.87 -27.56 5.82
C GLN A 257 6.97 -26.79 4.51
N TYR A 258 7.03 -27.48 3.37
CA TYR A 258 7.00 -26.86 2.05
C TYR A 258 5.77 -25.96 1.87
N ALA A 259 4.59 -26.43 2.29
CA ALA A 259 3.37 -25.64 2.20
C ALA A 259 3.41 -24.36 3.05
N ARG A 260 3.98 -24.42 4.25
CA ARG A 260 4.21 -23.24 5.11
C ARG A 260 5.16 -22.24 4.45
N ASP A 261 6.25 -22.72 3.87
CA ASP A 261 7.25 -21.87 3.25
C ASP A 261 6.68 -21.13 2.01
N ILE A 262 5.91 -21.86 1.18
CA ILE A 262 5.18 -21.24 0.06
C ILE A 262 4.12 -20.25 0.58
N ASN A 263 3.37 -20.61 1.64
CA ASN A 263 2.37 -19.71 2.21
C ASN A 263 2.99 -18.40 2.70
N ARG A 264 4.14 -18.43 3.37
CA ARG A 264 4.87 -17.23 3.82
C ARG A 264 5.36 -16.38 2.66
N LYS A 265 5.84 -17.01 1.58
CA LYS A 265 6.26 -16.30 0.37
C LYS A 265 5.10 -15.61 -0.34
N VAL A 266 3.97 -16.31 -0.49
CA VAL A 266 2.81 -15.85 -1.27
C VAL A 266 1.91 -14.89 -0.50
N ASN A 267 1.63 -15.19 0.77
CA ASN A 267 0.63 -14.49 1.58
C ASN A 267 1.23 -13.62 2.67
N PHE A 268 2.46 -13.28 2.59
CA PHE A 268 3.25 -12.39 3.44
C PHE A 268 2.90 -12.41 4.94
N ASP A 269 3.90 -12.36 5.77
CA ASP A 269 3.77 -12.07 7.19
C ASP A 269 3.96 -10.56 7.39
N TYR A 270 2.94 -9.88 7.91
CA TYR A 270 2.99 -8.45 8.20
C TYR A 270 3.63 -8.13 9.55
N SER A 271 4.17 -9.13 10.25
CA SER A 271 4.83 -8.94 11.54
C SER A 271 6.09 -8.05 11.41
N VAL A 272 6.54 -7.54 12.55
CA VAL A 272 7.79 -6.76 12.62
C VAL A 272 9.00 -7.61 12.20
N ALA A 273 8.95 -8.92 12.48
CA ALA A 273 10.04 -9.84 12.20
C ALA A 273 10.29 -10.03 10.70
N ASP A 274 9.22 -10.03 9.88
CA ASP A 274 9.31 -10.22 8.43
C ASP A 274 9.29 -8.89 7.63
N ALA A 275 9.48 -7.76 8.31
CA ALA A 275 9.49 -6.48 7.64
C ALA A 275 10.70 -6.28 6.73
N PRO A 276 10.49 -5.70 5.53
CA PRO A 276 11.57 -5.35 4.61
C PRO A 276 12.64 -4.50 5.27
N ARG A 277 13.92 -4.77 4.97
CA ARG A 277 15.06 -4.04 5.57
C ARG A 277 14.96 -2.53 5.44
N ILE A 278 14.50 -2.05 4.29
CA ILE A 278 14.37 -0.63 3.99
C ILE A 278 13.41 0.10 4.95
N PHE A 279 12.45 -0.61 5.52
CA PHE A 279 11.48 -0.04 6.45
C PHE A 279 11.80 -0.26 7.92
N ARG A 280 12.78 -1.12 8.24
CA ARG A 280 13.08 -1.49 9.62
C ARG A 280 13.50 -0.29 10.49
N ALA A 281 14.15 0.69 9.91
CA ALA A 281 14.55 1.90 10.63
C ALA A 281 13.33 2.76 11.07
N LEU A 282 12.25 2.74 10.29
CA LEU A 282 11.02 3.48 10.58
C LEU A 282 9.97 2.60 11.26
N GLN A 283 10.03 1.30 11.09
CA GLN A 283 9.09 0.34 11.66
C GLN A 283 9.28 0.23 13.17
N GLY A 284 8.17 0.13 13.90
CA GLY A 284 8.17 0.18 15.36
C GLY A 284 8.19 1.61 15.91
N THR A 285 8.27 2.61 15.03
CA THR A 285 7.92 3.98 15.39
C THR A 285 6.46 4.25 15.02
N VAL A 286 5.76 5.05 15.81
CA VAL A 286 4.36 5.43 15.55
C VAL A 286 4.18 6.03 14.16
N ILE A 287 5.07 6.95 13.80
CA ILE A 287 5.04 7.63 12.49
C ILE A 287 5.35 6.64 11.36
N GLY A 288 6.34 5.77 11.56
CA GLY A 288 6.72 4.77 10.57
C GLY A 288 5.61 3.76 10.30
N ASP A 289 4.95 3.26 11.34
CA ASP A 289 3.85 2.31 11.19
C ASP A 289 2.67 2.92 10.42
N MET A 290 2.36 4.21 10.65
CA MET A 290 1.33 4.94 9.90
C MET A 290 1.75 5.23 8.45
N ALA A 291 2.97 5.71 8.23
CA ALA A 291 3.47 6.07 6.90
C ALA A 291 3.66 4.84 6.00
N LEU A 292 4.05 3.72 6.58
CA LEU A 292 4.34 2.47 5.87
C LEU A 292 3.12 1.53 5.79
N GLN A 293 1.96 1.95 6.29
CA GLN A 293 0.73 1.18 6.13
C GLN A 293 0.46 0.90 4.64
N PHE A 294 0.24 -0.35 4.28
CA PHE A 294 0.09 -0.87 2.91
C PHE A 294 1.35 -0.87 2.04
N GLN A 295 2.42 -0.17 2.41
CA GLN A 295 3.68 -0.17 1.63
C GLN A 295 4.43 -1.51 1.73
N LYS A 296 4.28 -2.20 2.86
CA LYS A 296 4.89 -3.53 3.09
C LYS A 296 4.48 -4.53 2.01
N TYR A 297 3.21 -4.49 1.60
CA TYR A 297 2.69 -5.35 0.54
C TYR A 297 3.48 -5.18 -0.76
N GLY A 298 3.65 -3.95 -1.23
CA GLY A 298 4.34 -3.69 -2.50
C GLY A 298 5.78 -4.23 -2.52
N ILE A 299 6.53 -4.07 -1.42
CA ILE A 299 7.90 -4.58 -1.35
C ILE A 299 7.94 -6.10 -1.29
N LYS A 300 7.05 -6.72 -0.52
CA LYS A 300 6.95 -8.18 -0.48
C LYS A 300 6.53 -8.75 -1.82
N GLU A 301 5.64 -8.09 -2.53
CA GLU A 301 5.28 -8.46 -3.89
C GLU A 301 6.47 -8.35 -4.85
N MET A 302 7.32 -7.30 -4.71
CA MET A 302 8.55 -7.21 -5.49
C MET A 302 9.54 -8.35 -5.17
N GLU A 303 9.63 -8.80 -3.92
CA GLU A 303 10.43 -9.99 -3.56
C GLU A 303 9.90 -11.23 -4.32
N VAL A 304 8.58 -11.44 -4.36
CA VAL A 304 7.98 -12.53 -5.15
C VAL A 304 8.27 -12.37 -6.64
N ILE A 305 8.04 -11.19 -7.20
CA ILE A 305 8.29 -10.91 -8.61
C ILE A 305 9.74 -11.21 -8.97
N SER A 306 10.69 -10.87 -8.09
CA SER A 306 12.12 -11.09 -8.33
C SER A 306 12.46 -12.56 -8.57
N ASP A 307 11.73 -13.50 -7.94
CA ASP A 307 11.90 -14.94 -8.16
C ASP A 307 11.53 -15.37 -9.59
N PHE A 308 10.68 -14.61 -10.28
CA PHE A 308 10.18 -14.89 -11.64
C PHE A 308 10.81 -14.02 -12.72
N LEU A 309 11.65 -13.05 -12.39
CA LEU A 309 12.35 -12.25 -13.40
C LEU A 309 13.36 -13.10 -14.18
N PRO A 310 13.53 -12.85 -15.49
CA PRO A 310 14.46 -13.64 -16.33
C PRO A 310 15.91 -13.64 -15.84
N ILE A 311 16.38 -12.51 -15.29
CA ILE A 311 17.79 -12.32 -14.93
C ILE A 311 18.05 -12.65 -13.45
N LEU A 312 17.10 -12.35 -12.57
CA LEU A 312 17.29 -12.45 -11.12
C LEU A 312 16.73 -13.74 -10.52
N GLY A 313 15.70 -14.31 -11.16
CA GLY A 313 14.96 -15.42 -10.58
C GLY A 313 15.52 -16.79 -10.93
N ASN A 314 15.54 -17.68 -9.93
CA ASN A 314 15.96 -19.09 -10.07
C ASN A 314 14.84 -20.03 -10.50
N THR A 315 13.69 -19.51 -10.95
CA THR A 315 12.53 -20.29 -11.40
C THR A 315 12.66 -20.73 -12.84
N THR A 316 11.99 -21.83 -13.20
CA THR A 316 11.98 -22.34 -14.57
C THR A 316 11.18 -21.44 -15.51
N THR A 317 11.45 -21.49 -16.82
CA THR A 317 10.70 -20.74 -17.83
C THR A 317 9.20 -21.01 -17.76
N LYS A 318 8.81 -22.26 -17.49
CA LYS A 318 7.41 -22.64 -17.27
C LYS A 318 6.79 -21.89 -16.10
N GLN A 319 7.47 -21.84 -14.95
CA GLN A 319 6.99 -21.13 -13.77
C GLN A 319 6.88 -19.62 -14.02
N LYS A 320 7.84 -19.04 -14.76
CA LYS A 320 7.79 -17.63 -15.16
C LYS A 320 6.54 -17.33 -16.01
N LEU A 321 6.27 -18.17 -17.00
CA LEU A 321 5.06 -18.04 -17.83
C LEU A 321 3.78 -18.25 -16.99
N GLU A 322 3.74 -19.27 -16.14
CA GLU A 322 2.60 -19.53 -15.24
C GLU A 322 2.36 -18.38 -14.26
N PHE A 323 3.40 -17.62 -13.90
CA PHE A 323 3.27 -16.41 -13.07
C PHE A 323 2.72 -15.22 -13.86
N PHE A 324 3.30 -14.88 -15.01
CA PHE A 324 2.93 -13.66 -15.74
C PHE A 324 1.64 -13.76 -16.55
N ILE A 325 1.30 -14.95 -17.08
CA ILE A 325 0.09 -15.11 -17.89
C ILE A 325 -1.20 -14.73 -17.16
N PRO A 326 -1.46 -15.16 -15.91
CA PRO A 326 -2.64 -14.72 -15.18
C PRO A 326 -2.72 -13.20 -15.00
N TYR A 327 -1.59 -12.54 -14.70
CA TYR A 327 -1.55 -11.08 -14.61
C TYR A 327 -1.87 -10.42 -15.95
N LEU A 328 -1.29 -10.90 -17.06
CA LEU A 328 -1.58 -10.40 -18.39
C LEU A 328 -3.07 -10.53 -18.74
N LEU A 329 -3.66 -11.69 -18.46
CA LEU A 329 -5.08 -11.94 -18.76
C LEU A 329 -6.02 -11.05 -17.91
N VAL A 330 -5.68 -10.77 -16.66
CA VAL A 330 -6.58 -10.07 -15.75
C VAL A 330 -6.32 -8.56 -15.72
N SER A 331 -5.08 -8.11 -15.85
CA SER A 331 -4.73 -6.69 -15.77
C SER A 331 -4.45 -6.03 -17.13
N GLY A 332 -4.45 -6.81 -18.22
CA GLY A 332 -4.12 -6.29 -19.55
C GLY A 332 -2.62 -6.02 -19.73
N ILE A 333 -2.25 -5.59 -20.93
CA ILE A 333 -0.85 -5.48 -21.37
C ILE A 333 -0.06 -4.49 -20.51
N TRP A 334 -0.67 -3.33 -20.19
CA TRP A 334 0.02 -2.21 -19.55
C TRP A 334 0.25 -2.38 -18.05
N ASN A 335 -0.49 -3.27 -17.40
CA ASN A 335 -0.39 -3.45 -15.95
C ASN A 335 0.15 -4.82 -15.56
N ALA A 336 0.41 -5.71 -16.53
CA ALA A 336 0.83 -7.09 -16.26
C ALA A 336 2.31 -7.22 -15.87
N PHE A 337 3.14 -6.23 -16.22
CA PHE A 337 4.58 -6.33 -16.00
C PHE A 337 5.05 -5.34 -14.95
N PRO A 338 5.96 -5.77 -14.06
CA PRO A 338 6.63 -4.86 -13.12
C PRO A 338 7.65 -4.00 -13.88
N PHE A 339 7.95 -2.83 -13.34
CA PHE A 339 8.95 -1.92 -13.91
C PHE A 339 8.61 -1.39 -15.32
N GLU A 340 7.33 -1.43 -15.72
CA GLU A 340 6.88 -0.85 -16.99
C GLU A 340 7.32 0.61 -17.11
N ASP A 341 7.22 1.40 -16.04
CA ASP A 341 7.67 2.80 -16.02
C ASP A 341 9.18 2.94 -16.32
N ALA A 342 10.01 1.98 -15.92
CA ALA A 342 11.44 1.97 -16.26
C ALA A 342 11.65 1.68 -17.76
N LEU A 343 10.90 0.72 -18.31
CA LEU A 343 10.92 0.41 -19.74
C LEU A 343 10.41 1.60 -20.57
N LEU A 344 9.30 2.20 -20.16
CA LEU A 344 8.73 3.40 -20.81
C LEU A 344 9.70 4.59 -20.72
N SER A 345 10.42 4.73 -19.61
CA SER A 345 11.46 5.77 -19.47
C SER A 345 12.63 5.55 -20.42
N LEU A 346 13.03 4.29 -20.64
CA LEU A 346 14.05 3.96 -21.65
C LEU A 346 13.56 4.29 -23.07
N LEU A 347 12.31 3.97 -23.40
CA LEU A 347 11.72 4.32 -24.69
C LEU A 347 11.63 5.83 -24.89
N LYS A 348 11.39 6.60 -23.82
CA LYS A 348 11.46 8.07 -23.87
C LYS A 348 12.86 8.59 -24.21
N LEU A 349 13.91 7.97 -23.66
CA LEU A 349 15.29 8.28 -24.03
C LEU A 349 15.60 8.00 -25.50
N LEU A 350 14.90 7.04 -26.11
CA LEU A 350 15.00 6.71 -27.52
C LEU A 350 14.14 7.63 -28.44
N GLY A 351 13.46 8.63 -27.87
CA GLY A 351 12.72 9.63 -28.61
C GLY A 351 11.19 9.46 -28.66
N PHE A 352 10.64 8.49 -27.91
CA PHE A 352 9.19 8.36 -27.72
C PHE A 352 8.77 9.21 -26.51
N ASP A 353 7.91 10.18 -26.70
CA ASP A 353 7.50 11.09 -25.61
C ASP A 353 6.66 10.37 -24.52
N ASP A 354 5.68 9.57 -24.93
CA ASP A 354 4.86 8.75 -24.03
C ASP A 354 4.36 7.48 -24.75
N PRO A 355 5.20 6.43 -24.81
CA PRO A 355 4.92 5.24 -25.63
C PRO A 355 3.60 4.54 -25.25
N GLU A 356 3.22 4.53 -23.98
CA GLU A 356 1.95 3.93 -23.52
C GLU A 356 0.76 4.69 -24.10
N LYS A 357 0.76 6.02 -23.98
CA LYS A 357 -0.35 6.84 -24.48
C LYS A 357 -0.42 6.87 -26.01
N GLU A 358 0.73 6.86 -26.67
CA GLU A 358 0.80 6.77 -28.12
C GLU A 358 0.24 5.44 -28.62
N ALA A 359 0.61 4.32 -27.99
CA ALA A 359 0.08 3.01 -28.33
C ALA A 359 -1.43 2.89 -28.03
N LYS A 360 -1.88 3.39 -26.86
CA LYS A 360 -3.32 3.43 -26.54
C LYS A 360 -4.09 4.28 -27.54
N ARG A 361 -3.53 5.42 -27.94
CA ARG A 361 -4.12 6.28 -28.98
C ARG A 361 -4.26 5.52 -30.29
N ALA A 362 -3.20 4.89 -30.79
CA ALA A 362 -3.23 4.11 -32.01
C ALA A 362 -4.27 2.97 -31.96
N MET A 363 -4.37 2.27 -30.80
CA MET A 363 -5.38 1.23 -30.59
C MET A 363 -6.81 1.80 -30.61
N MET A 364 -7.05 2.96 -30.01
CA MET A 364 -8.35 3.63 -30.03
C MET A 364 -8.70 4.14 -31.42
N GLU A 365 -7.75 4.72 -32.15
CA GLU A 365 -7.93 5.14 -33.55
C GLU A 365 -8.25 3.95 -34.45
N TRP A 366 -7.53 2.82 -34.29
CA TRP A 366 -7.82 1.58 -35.01
C TRP A 366 -9.22 1.03 -34.72
N ALA A 367 -9.66 1.09 -33.46
CA ALA A 367 -10.98 0.62 -33.07
C ALA A 367 -12.11 1.51 -33.66
N GLY A 368 -11.89 2.81 -33.72
CA GLY A 368 -12.86 3.77 -34.26
C GLY A 368 -14.24 3.60 -33.60
N ASN A 369 -15.28 3.44 -34.41
CA ASN A 369 -16.65 3.19 -33.94
C ASN A 369 -17.07 1.71 -33.95
N ASN A 370 -16.19 0.80 -34.33
CA ASN A 370 -16.50 -0.63 -34.40
C ASN A 370 -16.57 -1.23 -32.98
N ALA A 371 -17.70 -1.83 -32.61
CA ALA A 371 -17.96 -2.37 -31.28
C ALA A 371 -17.03 -3.53 -30.91
N ASP A 372 -16.78 -4.45 -31.84
CA ASP A 372 -15.93 -5.63 -31.61
C ASP A 372 -14.46 -5.23 -31.41
N ARG A 373 -13.98 -4.27 -32.20
CA ARG A 373 -12.63 -3.73 -32.06
C ARG A 373 -12.47 -2.97 -30.72
N LYS A 374 -13.49 -2.20 -30.31
CA LYS A 374 -13.50 -1.55 -28.99
C LYS A 374 -13.46 -2.58 -27.86
N ALA A 375 -14.23 -3.67 -27.97
CA ALA A 375 -14.20 -4.74 -26.99
C ALA A 375 -12.80 -5.39 -26.92
N LEU A 376 -12.17 -5.65 -28.07
CA LEU A 376 -10.82 -6.21 -28.13
C LEU A 376 -9.77 -5.27 -27.51
N VAL A 377 -9.82 -3.98 -27.85
CA VAL A 377 -8.93 -2.96 -27.26
C VAL A 377 -9.13 -2.87 -25.75
N ASN A 378 -10.38 -2.89 -25.27
CA ASN A 378 -10.66 -2.87 -23.85
C ASN A 378 -10.09 -4.09 -23.12
N VAL A 379 -10.23 -5.30 -23.70
CA VAL A 379 -9.66 -6.53 -23.11
C VAL A 379 -8.12 -6.48 -23.13
N ALA A 380 -7.51 -6.04 -24.23
CA ALA A 380 -6.07 -5.89 -24.31
C ALA A 380 -5.53 -4.87 -23.30
N THR A 381 -6.25 -3.77 -23.09
CA THR A 381 -5.82 -2.67 -22.21
C THR A 381 -6.09 -2.94 -20.74
N TYR A 382 -7.27 -3.48 -20.41
CA TYR A 382 -7.78 -3.60 -19.05
C TYR A 382 -7.99 -5.06 -18.58
N GLY A 383 -7.66 -6.02 -19.42
CA GLY A 383 -7.79 -7.44 -19.12
C GLY A 383 -9.22 -7.99 -19.25
N ALA A 384 -9.38 -9.25 -18.83
CA ALA A 384 -10.63 -10.02 -18.99
C ALA A 384 -11.85 -9.38 -18.30
N GLY A 385 -11.67 -8.61 -17.24
CA GLY A 385 -12.75 -7.85 -16.59
C GLY A 385 -13.51 -6.93 -17.55
N ALA A 386 -12.86 -6.46 -18.60
CA ALA A 386 -13.46 -5.60 -19.61
C ALA A 386 -14.64 -6.25 -20.34
N ILE A 387 -14.67 -7.57 -20.47
CA ILE A 387 -15.77 -8.33 -21.10
C ILE A 387 -17.09 -8.07 -20.37
N VAL A 388 -17.03 -7.96 -19.05
CA VAL A 388 -18.19 -7.68 -18.20
C VAL A 388 -18.33 -6.20 -17.81
N GLY A 389 -17.51 -5.33 -18.40
CA GLY A 389 -17.55 -3.88 -18.18
C GLY A 389 -16.82 -3.40 -16.93
N VAL A 390 -15.94 -4.23 -16.37
CA VAL A 390 -15.21 -3.97 -15.11
C VAL A 390 -13.72 -3.75 -15.41
N ASP A 391 -13.16 -2.67 -14.89
CA ASP A 391 -11.71 -2.44 -14.87
C ASP A 391 -11.15 -2.75 -13.48
N ILE A 392 -10.31 -3.78 -13.41
CA ILE A 392 -9.54 -4.16 -12.22
C ILE A 392 -8.04 -4.02 -12.45
N SER A 393 -7.63 -3.65 -13.66
CA SER A 393 -6.24 -3.67 -14.13
C SER A 393 -5.26 -2.93 -13.20
N GLN A 394 -5.61 -1.73 -12.77
CA GLN A 394 -4.77 -0.91 -11.89
C GLN A 394 -4.67 -1.43 -10.45
N ARG A 395 -5.59 -2.29 -10.02
CA ARG A 395 -5.60 -2.87 -8.68
C ARG A 395 -4.87 -4.20 -8.59
N VAL A 396 -4.78 -4.90 -9.70
CA VAL A 396 -4.26 -6.27 -9.81
C VAL A 396 -2.92 -6.31 -10.50
N GLY A 397 -2.66 -5.32 -11.35
CA GLY A 397 -1.46 -5.25 -12.15
C GLY A 397 -0.20 -5.06 -11.30
N LEU A 398 0.91 -5.54 -11.83
CA LEU A 398 2.22 -5.45 -11.18
C LEU A 398 2.85 -4.04 -11.31
N LYS A 399 2.29 -3.17 -12.15
CA LYS A 399 2.77 -1.80 -12.37
C LYS A 399 2.78 -0.95 -11.09
N GLY A 400 1.74 -1.06 -10.26
CA GLY A 400 1.60 -0.26 -9.03
C GLY A 400 2.27 -0.84 -7.79
N VAL A 401 3.07 -1.90 -7.93
CA VAL A 401 3.70 -2.60 -6.81
C VAL A 401 4.87 -1.80 -6.20
N VAL A 402 5.54 -0.98 -7.03
CA VAL A 402 6.65 -0.13 -6.55
C VAL A 402 6.09 0.96 -5.63
N PRO A 403 6.55 1.03 -4.35
CA PRO A 403 6.06 2.04 -3.43
C PRO A 403 6.35 3.45 -3.92
N GLU A 404 5.34 4.30 -3.96
CA GLU A 404 5.52 5.72 -4.28
C GLU A 404 6.13 6.46 -3.08
N THR A 405 7.27 7.08 -3.28
CA THR A 405 7.94 7.91 -2.26
C THR A 405 7.08 9.09 -1.80
N SER A 406 6.21 9.60 -2.66
CA SER A 406 5.23 10.65 -2.35
C SER A 406 4.31 10.27 -1.19
N ASN A 407 3.91 9.01 -1.08
CA ASN A 407 3.07 8.52 0.00
C ASN A 407 3.78 8.52 1.37
N ILE A 408 5.08 8.31 1.38
CA ILE A 408 5.90 8.38 2.61
C ILE A 408 6.01 9.83 3.07
N VAL A 409 6.29 10.75 2.15
CA VAL A 409 6.44 12.19 2.43
C VAL A 409 5.13 12.82 2.94
N THR A 410 3.98 12.36 2.45
CA THR A 410 2.67 12.86 2.88
C THR A 410 2.17 12.24 4.19
N GLY A 411 2.95 11.40 4.86
CA GLY A 411 2.55 10.74 6.12
C GLY A 411 1.66 9.50 5.89
N GLY A 412 1.81 8.86 4.75
CA GLY A 412 1.11 7.62 4.40
C GLY A 412 -0.37 7.82 4.02
N PRO A 413 -1.17 6.73 4.08
CA PRO A 413 -2.57 6.76 3.66
C PRO A 413 -3.44 7.75 4.43
N LEU A 414 -3.15 7.97 5.71
CA LEU A 414 -3.90 8.92 6.54
C LEU A 414 -3.61 10.36 6.12
N GLY A 415 -2.34 10.72 5.94
CA GLY A 415 -1.94 12.05 5.49
C GLY A 415 -2.44 12.36 4.09
N SER A 416 -2.34 11.41 3.15
CA SER A 416 -2.89 11.56 1.80
C SER A 416 -4.41 11.73 1.81
N THR A 417 -5.12 11.01 2.69
CA THR A 417 -6.57 11.16 2.89
C THR A 417 -6.94 12.56 3.35
N THR A 418 -6.21 13.11 4.33
CA THR A 418 -6.45 14.45 4.84
C THR A 418 -6.28 15.52 3.76
N VAL A 419 -5.21 15.41 2.96
CA VAL A 419 -4.95 16.33 1.84
C VAL A 419 -6.03 16.22 0.75
N GLN A 420 -6.44 15.00 0.40
CA GLN A 420 -7.49 14.78 -0.61
C GLN A 420 -8.84 15.30 -0.12
N LEU A 421 -9.18 15.06 1.14
CA LEU A 421 -10.41 15.56 1.74
C LEU A 421 -10.46 17.09 1.76
N ALA A 422 -9.37 17.73 2.19
CA ALA A 422 -9.27 19.18 2.19
C ALA A 422 -9.45 19.77 0.76
N LYS A 423 -8.78 19.18 -0.23
CA LYS A 423 -8.93 19.59 -1.64
C LYS A 423 -10.37 19.42 -2.14
N ALA A 424 -11.00 18.28 -1.83
CA ALA A 424 -12.37 18.01 -2.25
C ALA A 424 -13.38 18.98 -1.62
N VAL A 425 -13.24 19.27 -0.33
CA VAL A 425 -14.08 20.25 0.37
C VAL A 425 -13.90 21.64 -0.20
N LEU A 426 -12.66 22.08 -0.43
CA LEU A 426 -12.37 23.40 -1.02
C LEU A 426 -12.93 23.54 -2.43
N ASN A 427 -13.01 22.46 -3.19
CA ASN A 427 -13.56 22.46 -4.55
C ASN A 427 -15.09 22.18 -4.61
N GLY A 428 -15.75 21.99 -3.46
CA GLY A 428 -17.18 21.59 -3.42
C GLY A 428 -17.46 20.21 -4.01
N ASP A 429 -16.44 19.33 -4.08
CA ASP A 429 -16.56 17.97 -4.63
C ASP A 429 -16.99 16.96 -3.57
N ALA A 430 -18.32 16.80 -3.40
CA ALA A 430 -18.88 15.82 -2.46
C ALA A 430 -18.45 14.38 -2.78
N ASN A 431 -18.36 14.00 -4.06
CA ASN A 431 -17.89 12.67 -4.48
C ASN A 431 -16.42 12.46 -4.12
N GLY A 432 -15.59 13.45 -4.40
CA GLY A 432 -14.18 13.45 -4.00
C GLY A 432 -13.98 13.37 -2.49
N ALA A 433 -14.78 14.09 -1.72
CA ALA A 433 -14.75 14.03 -0.26
C ALA A 433 -15.12 12.64 0.28
N MET A 434 -16.20 12.04 -0.24
CA MET A 434 -16.60 10.67 0.12
C MET A 434 -15.52 9.64 -0.26
N LYS A 435 -14.94 9.75 -1.44
CA LYS A 435 -13.82 8.88 -1.89
C LYS A 435 -12.57 9.04 -1.02
N ALA A 436 -12.26 10.26 -0.60
CA ALA A 436 -11.10 10.52 0.25
C ALA A 436 -11.25 9.81 1.60
N VAL A 437 -12.43 9.89 2.22
CA VAL A 437 -12.73 9.21 3.50
C VAL A 437 -12.74 7.71 3.32
N SER A 438 -13.54 7.20 2.41
CA SER A 438 -13.65 5.76 2.12
C SER A 438 -13.97 5.51 0.65
N PRO A 439 -13.16 4.71 -0.06
CA PRO A 439 -13.47 4.29 -1.43
C PRO A 439 -14.86 3.66 -1.56
N ALA A 440 -15.30 2.89 -0.55
CA ALA A 440 -16.63 2.27 -0.55
C ALA A 440 -17.74 3.33 -0.52
N LEU A 441 -17.63 4.34 0.35
CA LEU A 441 -18.61 5.44 0.39
C LEU A 441 -18.63 6.23 -0.91
N GLY A 442 -17.47 6.54 -1.47
CA GLY A 442 -17.38 7.23 -2.76
C GLY A 442 -17.96 6.40 -3.91
N ASN A 443 -17.81 5.08 -3.87
CA ASN A 443 -18.38 4.19 -4.86
C ASN A 443 -19.91 4.16 -4.78
N VAL A 444 -20.46 4.04 -3.57
CA VAL A 444 -21.91 4.08 -3.34
C VAL A 444 -22.49 5.44 -3.74
N TYR A 445 -21.85 6.53 -3.33
CA TYR A 445 -22.29 7.87 -3.72
C TYR A 445 -22.29 8.04 -5.25
N GLY A 446 -21.22 7.67 -5.94
CA GLY A 446 -21.14 7.74 -7.40
C GLY A 446 -22.19 6.88 -8.09
N ALA A 447 -22.46 5.68 -7.57
CA ALA A 447 -23.51 4.80 -8.08
C ALA A 447 -24.92 5.41 -7.93
N VAL A 448 -25.23 6.01 -6.79
CA VAL A 448 -26.51 6.70 -6.52
C VAL A 448 -26.62 7.98 -7.34
N ALA A 449 -25.59 8.83 -7.33
CA ALA A 449 -25.56 10.07 -8.09
C ALA A 449 -25.60 9.84 -9.62
N GLY A 450 -25.14 8.69 -10.09
CA GLY A 450 -25.15 8.31 -11.49
C GLY A 450 -24.04 8.94 -12.34
N TYR A 451 -22.97 9.42 -11.72
CA TYR A 451 -21.83 10.00 -12.42
C TYR A 451 -20.53 9.93 -11.60
N ASN A 452 -19.40 10.15 -12.29
CA ASN A 452 -18.09 10.34 -11.66
C ASN A 452 -17.61 11.78 -11.82
N THR A 453 -16.75 12.23 -10.90
CA THR A 453 -16.13 13.57 -10.92
C THR A 453 -14.61 13.50 -11.01
N ASP A 454 -13.98 14.53 -11.57
CA ASP A 454 -12.54 14.75 -11.49
C ASP A 454 -12.14 15.41 -10.14
N SER A 455 -10.83 15.66 -9.96
CA SER A 455 -10.29 16.29 -8.74
C SER A 455 -10.75 17.76 -8.54
N LYS A 456 -11.45 18.34 -9.51
CA LYS A 456 -12.03 19.69 -9.45
C LYS A 456 -13.56 19.66 -9.30
N GLY A 457 -14.15 18.50 -9.02
CA GLY A 457 -15.58 18.32 -8.87
C GLY A 457 -16.37 18.32 -10.19
N ARG A 458 -15.71 18.36 -11.34
CA ARG A 458 -16.38 18.39 -12.66
C ARG A 458 -16.77 16.98 -13.08
N LYS A 459 -17.99 16.83 -13.60
CA LYS A 459 -18.52 15.56 -14.11
C LYS A 459 -17.66 15.04 -15.26
N THR A 460 -17.23 13.79 -15.17
CA THR A 460 -16.36 13.14 -16.17
C THR A 460 -17.08 12.06 -16.96
N VAL A 461 -17.93 11.29 -16.31
CA VAL A 461 -18.63 10.13 -16.90
C VAL A 461 -20.04 10.04 -16.31
N ASP A 462 -21.02 9.79 -17.16
CA ASP A 462 -22.38 9.39 -16.76
C ASP A 462 -22.49 7.86 -16.70
N TYR A 463 -23.12 7.36 -15.65
CA TYR A 463 -23.35 5.95 -15.41
C TYR A 463 -24.71 5.51 -15.89
N ASP A 464 -24.76 4.48 -16.70
CA ASP A 464 -25.97 3.70 -16.94
C ASP A 464 -26.26 2.74 -15.77
N THR A 465 -27.32 1.96 -15.85
CA THR A 465 -27.72 1.03 -14.77
C THR A 465 -26.63 -0.01 -14.47
N LYS A 466 -25.96 -0.53 -15.51
CA LYS A 466 -24.87 -1.50 -15.35
C LYS A 466 -23.66 -0.86 -14.67
N ASP A 467 -23.27 0.33 -15.10
CA ASP A 467 -22.17 1.10 -14.49
C ASP A 467 -22.44 1.38 -13.01
N ARG A 468 -23.66 1.74 -12.64
CA ARG A 468 -24.08 1.98 -11.24
C ARG A 468 -23.92 0.74 -10.39
N ILE A 469 -24.33 -0.43 -10.89
CA ILE A 469 -24.17 -1.71 -10.19
C ILE A 469 -22.68 -2.01 -10.00
N VAL A 470 -21.88 -1.95 -11.06
CA VAL A 470 -20.44 -2.19 -11.03
C VAL A 470 -19.77 -1.26 -10.02
N ARG A 471 -20.16 0.02 -10.04
CA ARG A 471 -19.61 1.05 -9.14
C ARG A 471 -20.03 0.80 -7.69
N GLY A 472 -21.29 0.47 -7.43
CA GLY A 472 -21.80 0.13 -6.10
C GLY A 472 -21.11 -1.08 -5.47
N LEU A 473 -20.70 -2.06 -6.28
CA LEU A 473 -19.89 -3.20 -5.86
C LEU A 473 -18.41 -2.84 -5.58
N GLY A 474 -18.02 -1.59 -5.86
CA GLY A 474 -16.68 -1.08 -5.58
C GLY A 474 -15.70 -1.21 -6.73
N PHE A 475 -16.15 -1.61 -7.92
CA PHE A 475 -15.30 -1.71 -9.10
C PHE A 475 -15.29 -0.42 -9.92
N ARG A 476 -14.23 -0.21 -10.68
CA ARG A 476 -14.15 0.83 -11.70
C ARG A 476 -14.83 0.33 -12.98
N THR A 477 -15.57 1.18 -13.66
CA THR A 477 -16.17 0.81 -14.95
C THR A 477 -15.19 1.00 -16.09
N ILE A 478 -15.34 0.23 -17.17
CA ILE A 478 -14.55 0.42 -18.41
C ILE A 478 -14.80 1.80 -18.99
N LYS A 479 -16.00 2.33 -18.84
CA LYS A 479 -16.35 3.69 -19.29
C LYS A 479 -15.54 4.76 -18.56
N GLU A 480 -15.35 4.63 -17.23
CA GLU A 480 -14.45 5.50 -16.46
C GLU A 480 -12.98 5.36 -16.90
N ALA A 481 -12.55 4.11 -17.15
CA ALA A 481 -11.19 3.82 -17.56
C ALA A 481 -10.89 4.49 -18.92
N ASN A 482 -11.74 4.26 -19.91
CA ASN A 482 -11.63 4.87 -21.24
C ASN A 482 -11.68 6.41 -21.20
N ALA A 483 -12.56 6.98 -20.38
CA ALA A 483 -12.65 8.43 -20.22
C ALA A 483 -11.37 9.02 -19.61
N THR A 484 -10.78 8.33 -18.62
CA THR A 484 -9.52 8.76 -18.00
C THR A 484 -8.36 8.68 -19.00
N ASP A 485 -8.26 7.60 -19.75
CA ASP A 485 -7.20 7.42 -20.76
C ASP A 485 -7.34 8.44 -21.89
N ALA A 486 -8.55 8.69 -22.38
CA ALA A 486 -8.81 9.73 -23.38
C ALA A 486 -8.42 11.13 -22.88
N GLN A 487 -8.75 11.47 -21.64
CA GLN A 487 -8.31 12.74 -21.02
C GLN A 487 -6.79 12.82 -20.91
N GLY A 488 -6.13 11.73 -20.53
CA GLY A 488 -4.68 11.65 -20.47
C GLY A 488 -4.03 11.85 -21.83
N ILE A 489 -4.55 11.23 -22.89
CA ILE A 489 -4.06 11.37 -24.26
C ILE A 489 -4.21 12.84 -24.73
N VAL A 490 -5.38 13.45 -24.51
CA VAL A 490 -5.63 14.85 -24.89
C VAL A 490 -4.72 15.81 -24.12
N TYR A 491 -4.50 15.56 -22.83
CA TYR A 491 -3.59 16.37 -22.01
C TYR A 491 -2.15 16.28 -22.55
N ASN A 492 -1.68 15.06 -22.80
CA ASN A 492 -0.35 14.81 -23.32
C ASN A 492 -0.12 15.49 -24.68
N TYR A 493 -1.09 15.35 -25.59
CA TYR A 493 -1.04 16.03 -26.88
C TYR A 493 -0.92 17.54 -26.76
N LYS A 494 -1.68 18.15 -25.83
CA LYS A 494 -1.61 19.59 -25.57
C LYS A 494 -0.24 19.99 -25.00
N GLU A 495 0.33 19.16 -24.13
CA GLU A 495 1.62 19.42 -23.51
C GLU A 495 2.77 19.26 -24.52
N GLN A 496 2.74 18.22 -25.35
CA GLN A 496 3.67 18.06 -26.48
C GLN A 496 3.62 19.29 -27.40
N LYS A 497 2.44 19.70 -27.84
CA LYS A 497 2.27 20.89 -28.68
C LYS A 497 2.82 22.16 -28.03
N LYS A 498 2.65 22.32 -26.70
CA LYS A 498 3.23 23.41 -25.93
C LYS A 498 4.77 23.36 -25.91
N ASN A 499 5.33 22.16 -25.71
CA ASN A 499 6.78 21.91 -25.67
C ASN A 499 7.39 22.15 -27.05
N ASP A 500 6.77 21.66 -28.12
CA ASP A 500 7.19 21.90 -29.49
C ASP A 500 7.20 23.38 -29.83
N ARG A 501 6.15 24.12 -29.42
CA ARG A 501 6.10 25.57 -29.56
C ARG A 501 7.24 26.26 -28.78
N ALA A 502 7.51 25.81 -27.54
CA ALA A 502 8.59 26.36 -26.73
C ALA A 502 9.97 26.06 -27.34
N LYS A 503 10.16 24.84 -27.89
CA LYS A 503 11.38 24.42 -28.58
C LYS A 503 11.59 25.25 -29.86
N ALA A 504 10.59 25.35 -30.72
CA ALA A 504 10.64 26.17 -31.92
C ALA A 504 10.94 27.66 -31.62
N LYS A 505 10.33 28.18 -30.53
CA LYS A 505 10.65 29.54 -30.04
C LYS A 505 12.13 29.64 -29.61
N SER A 506 12.64 28.69 -28.88
CA SER A 506 14.05 28.68 -28.44
C SER A 506 15.02 28.59 -29.62
N GLU A 507 14.73 27.71 -30.58
CA GLU A 507 15.53 27.56 -31.81
C GLU A 507 15.57 28.89 -32.62
N TYR A 508 14.41 29.53 -32.82
CA TYR A 508 14.34 30.81 -33.49
C TYR A 508 15.07 31.95 -32.77
N LEU A 509 15.01 31.95 -31.42
CA LEU A 509 15.73 32.95 -30.63
C LEU A 509 17.25 32.76 -30.70
N LYS A 510 17.73 31.51 -30.90
CA LYS A 510 19.16 31.22 -31.10
C LYS A 510 19.61 31.56 -32.52
N ASP A 511 18.83 31.14 -33.51
CA ASP A 511 19.09 31.35 -34.92
C ASP A 511 17.83 31.86 -35.64
N PRO A 512 17.68 33.16 -35.88
CA PRO A 512 16.51 33.76 -36.54
C PRO A 512 16.49 33.56 -38.07
N SER A 513 16.80 32.33 -38.52
CA SER A 513 16.75 31.97 -39.94
C SER A 513 15.32 31.92 -40.49
N SER A 514 15.21 31.96 -41.81
CA SER A 514 13.92 31.84 -42.52
C SER A 514 13.28 30.48 -42.23
N SER A 515 14.08 29.41 -42.10
CA SER A 515 13.62 28.08 -41.75
C SER A 515 12.99 28.04 -40.36
N ASN A 516 13.66 28.58 -39.34
CA ASN A 516 13.12 28.62 -37.99
C ASN A 516 11.92 29.56 -37.86
N ARG A 517 11.85 30.62 -38.68
CA ARG A 517 10.65 31.48 -38.79
C ARG A 517 9.48 30.70 -39.36
N GLN A 518 9.71 29.87 -40.38
CA GLN A 518 8.67 29.04 -40.99
C GLN A 518 8.14 28.00 -39.99
N LYS A 519 9.02 27.35 -39.25
CA LYS A 519 8.62 26.42 -38.15
C LYS A 519 7.70 27.09 -37.12
N LEU A 520 8.01 28.35 -36.72
CA LEU A 520 7.12 29.10 -35.80
C LEU A 520 5.75 29.35 -36.40
N LYS A 521 5.67 29.67 -37.69
CA LYS A 521 4.38 29.87 -38.37
C LYS A 521 3.58 28.57 -38.43
N GLU A 522 4.22 27.43 -38.68
CA GLU A 522 3.60 26.12 -38.67
C GLU A 522 3.10 25.76 -37.28
N MET A 523 3.77 26.22 -36.22
CA MET A 523 3.33 26.13 -34.83
C MET A 523 2.24 27.12 -34.42
N GLY A 524 1.76 27.94 -35.37
CA GLY A 524 0.64 28.89 -35.20
C GLY A 524 1.02 30.24 -34.61
N TYR A 525 2.29 30.67 -34.73
CA TYR A 525 2.69 32.03 -34.40
C TYR A 525 2.40 32.95 -35.57
N SER A 526 1.78 34.10 -35.30
CA SER A 526 1.61 35.17 -36.26
C SER A 526 2.91 35.94 -36.52
N ASP A 527 3.02 36.61 -37.66
CA ASP A 527 4.20 37.45 -37.97
C ASP A 527 4.42 38.53 -36.91
N LYS A 528 3.34 39.07 -36.33
CA LYS A 528 3.39 40.07 -35.26
C LYS A 528 4.01 39.50 -33.98
N GLU A 529 3.62 38.27 -33.59
CA GLU A 529 4.20 37.58 -32.42
C GLU A 529 5.66 37.23 -32.66
N ILE A 530 6.02 36.76 -33.86
CA ILE A 530 7.40 36.44 -34.22
C ILE A 530 8.31 37.67 -34.16
N LYS A 531 7.79 38.83 -34.62
CA LYS A 531 8.49 40.11 -34.51
C LYS A 531 8.70 40.49 -33.03
N ALA A 532 7.66 40.36 -32.21
CA ALA A 532 7.74 40.66 -30.79
C ALA A 532 8.77 39.77 -30.04
N LEU A 533 8.98 38.50 -30.48
CA LEU A 533 10.00 37.63 -29.92
C LEU A 533 11.44 38.18 -30.13
N LYS A 534 11.72 38.88 -31.21
CA LYS A 534 13.01 39.54 -31.44
C LYS A 534 13.25 40.68 -30.46
N ASP A 535 12.19 41.42 -30.16
CA ASP A 535 12.28 42.55 -29.24
C ASP A 535 12.43 42.07 -27.79
N ASP A 536 11.76 40.95 -27.43
CA ASP A 536 11.89 40.30 -26.13
C ASP A 536 13.30 39.76 -25.87
N LYS A 537 14.04 39.32 -26.91
CA LYS A 537 15.44 38.88 -26.77
C LYS A 537 16.39 40.04 -26.39
N LYS A 538 16.05 41.27 -26.77
CA LYS A 538 16.86 42.46 -26.43
C LYS A 538 16.62 42.93 -25.02
N SER A 539 15.52 42.53 -24.37
CA SER A 539 15.22 42.93 -23.01
C SER A 539 16.10 42.16 -22.00
N THR A 540 16.62 42.87 -21.03
CA THR A 540 17.39 42.26 -19.93
C THR A 540 16.47 41.42 -19.03
N ARG A 541 17.08 40.54 -18.24
CA ARG A 541 16.33 39.72 -17.25
C ARG A 541 15.61 40.61 -16.22
N VAL A 542 16.22 41.76 -15.91
CA VAL A 542 15.67 42.78 -15.00
C VAL A 542 14.45 43.48 -15.61
N GLU A 543 14.53 43.87 -16.89
CA GLU A 543 13.39 44.48 -17.59
C GLU A 543 12.21 43.49 -17.68
N ARG A 544 12.47 42.21 -17.95
CA ARG A 544 11.44 41.17 -17.97
C ARG A 544 10.78 40.96 -16.61
N SER A 545 11.54 41.08 -15.51
CA SER A 545 10.99 40.98 -14.16
C SER A 545 10.07 42.13 -13.78
N GLN A 546 10.11 43.24 -14.54
CA GLN A 546 9.24 44.39 -14.34
C GLN A 546 7.90 44.27 -15.08
N VAL A 547 7.74 43.26 -15.93
CA VAL A 547 6.48 43.04 -16.67
C VAL A 547 5.39 42.61 -15.67
N GLY A 548 4.25 43.31 -15.73
CA GLY A 548 3.12 43.06 -14.82
C GLY A 548 3.13 43.85 -13.52
N LEU A 549 4.21 44.59 -13.23
CA LEU A 549 4.24 45.50 -12.07
C LEU A 549 3.53 46.84 -12.40
N SER A 550 2.79 47.34 -11.42
CA SER A 550 2.19 48.69 -11.51
C SER A 550 3.27 49.79 -11.58
N LYS A 551 2.90 50.99 -12.05
CA LYS A 551 3.83 52.14 -12.06
C LYS A 551 4.34 52.47 -10.66
N GLU A 552 3.50 52.31 -9.65
CA GLU A 552 3.83 52.57 -8.25
C GLU A 552 4.79 51.53 -7.70
N ASP A 553 4.59 50.23 -8.02
CA ASP A 553 5.48 49.16 -7.62
C ASP A 553 6.86 49.27 -8.28
N LYS A 554 6.90 49.65 -9.57
CA LYS A 554 8.16 49.95 -10.29
C LYS A 554 8.95 51.06 -9.61
N LYS A 555 8.25 52.11 -9.13
CA LYS A 555 8.87 53.23 -8.42
C LYS A 555 9.44 52.80 -7.07
N LYS A 556 8.70 51.95 -6.32
CA LYS A 556 9.16 51.39 -5.03
C LYS A 556 10.36 50.46 -5.20
N LEU A 557 10.40 49.67 -6.27
CA LEU A 557 11.45 48.67 -6.50
C LEU A 557 12.63 49.23 -7.33
N LYS A 558 12.57 50.49 -7.75
CA LYS A 558 13.63 51.13 -8.55
C LYS A 558 15.03 50.97 -7.93
N PRO A 559 15.24 51.18 -6.61
CA PRO A 559 16.58 51.00 -6.01
C PRO A 559 17.11 49.57 -6.15
N VAL A 560 16.22 48.56 -6.14
CA VAL A 560 16.61 47.15 -6.32
C VAL A 560 16.99 46.86 -7.75
N PHE A 561 16.26 47.46 -8.72
CA PHE A 561 16.56 47.28 -10.13
C PHE A 561 17.86 48.02 -10.54
N ASP A 562 18.07 49.22 -9.99
CA ASP A 562 19.30 50.00 -10.22
C ASP A 562 20.55 49.31 -9.65
N TYR A 563 20.40 48.52 -8.53
CA TYR A 563 21.50 47.75 -7.94
C TYR A 563 21.93 46.56 -8.82
N VAL A 564 21.03 46.00 -9.62
CA VAL A 564 21.30 44.79 -10.44
C VAL A 564 21.70 45.14 -11.87
N GLN A 565 21.48 46.38 -12.32
CA GLN A 565 21.98 46.93 -13.58
C GLN A 565 23.43 47.38 -13.45
#